data_7e34070798b9142f5e83401e13e9a4de
#
_entry.id   7e34070798b9142f5e83401e13e9a4de
#
_cell.length_a   1.000
_cell.length_b   1.000
_cell.length_c   1.000
_cell.angle_alpha   90.00
_cell.angle_beta   90.00
_cell.angle_gamma   90.00
#
_symmetry.space_group_name_H-M   'P 1'
#
loop_
_entity.id
_entity.type
_entity.pdbx_description
1 polymer ?
#
loop_
_entity_poly.entity_id
_entity_poly.type
_entity_poly.pdbx_seq_one_letter_code
_entity_poly.pdbx_strand_id
1 'polypeptide(L)'
;MPGMIKKEDIEKVRATADLYDIVSATVTLKPSGTGTYVGLCPFHDEKTPSFSVRPALGVWHCFGCGLGGDVFGYVEHQENIDFRDAVELLADKYHIELHYDKADNVPAHTGSKRARLLEANEAAQEFFVSQLMTKEALAARKLLDGRNFSQADCQRFGCGYAPQGWDNLVRHLAGKGFTQQEMLDAGLARQGQRGVYDYFRGRVTWPIRDSTGRTLGFGARKLYEDDTINAKYINTPDTQLYRKTQVLYGIDLAKSAIVKKRQAVIVEGYTDVMAMHLAGIDTAVATCGTAFGAEHAKIIRRLIADDSLGAVQLVGPLKVEGQALSSRVVFTFDGDA
;
A
#
# COMPACT_ATOMS: atom_id res chain seq x y z
N MET A 1 30.00 8.09 4.22
CA MET A 1 29.09 7.35 3.33
C MET A 1 28.58 6.15 4.13
N PRO A 2 27.31 5.76 4.03
CA PRO A 2 26.84 4.55 4.70
C PRO A 2 27.64 3.35 4.20
N GLY A 3 27.98 2.39 5.09
CA GLY A 3 28.75 1.20 4.76
C GLY A 3 28.08 0.37 3.67
N MET A 4 28.83 -0.43 2.90
CA MET A 4 28.26 -1.35 1.92
C MET A 4 27.64 -2.56 2.65
N ILE A 5 26.50 -3.04 2.16
CA ILE A 5 25.89 -4.29 2.63
C ILE A 5 26.85 -5.43 2.31
N LYS A 6 27.07 -6.33 3.26
CA LYS A 6 27.94 -7.48 3.02
C LYS A 6 27.39 -8.37 1.92
N LYS A 7 28.28 -8.83 1.05
CA LYS A 7 27.91 -9.68 -0.09
C LYS A 7 27.17 -10.96 0.33
N GLU A 8 27.54 -11.52 1.46
CA GLU A 8 26.91 -12.73 2.02
C GLU A 8 25.44 -12.51 2.35
N ASP A 9 25.10 -11.33 2.90
CA ASP A 9 23.70 -10.98 3.22
C ASP A 9 22.90 -10.74 1.96
N ILE A 10 23.48 -10.09 0.94
CA ILE A 10 22.84 -9.91 -0.37
C ILE A 10 22.48 -11.27 -1.00
N GLU A 11 23.42 -12.22 -0.99
CA GLU A 11 23.18 -13.56 -1.53
C GLU A 11 22.13 -14.32 -0.70
N LYS A 12 22.12 -14.14 0.62
CA LYS A 12 21.10 -14.73 1.51
C LYS A 12 19.71 -14.17 1.21
N VAL A 13 19.58 -12.88 1.01
CA VAL A 13 18.32 -12.22 0.59
C VAL A 13 17.88 -12.77 -0.77
N ARG A 14 18.80 -12.83 -1.75
CA ARG A 14 18.52 -13.36 -3.10
C ARG A 14 18.02 -14.81 -3.06
N ALA A 15 18.64 -15.66 -2.25
CA ALA A 15 18.28 -17.07 -2.13
C ALA A 15 16.93 -17.29 -1.40
N THR A 16 16.56 -16.36 -0.51
CA THR A 16 15.33 -16.48 0.29
C THR A 16 14.13 -15.85 -0.42
N ALA A 17 14.36 -14.79 -1.20
CA ALA A 17 13.30 -14.04 -1.86
C ALA A 17 12.74 -14.82 -3.06
N ASP A 18 11.50 -15.32 -2.94
CA ASP A 18 10.81 -15.99 -4.04
C ASP A 18 10.33 -14.97 -5.07
N LEU A 19 10.92 -15.04 -6.28
CA LEU A 19 10.60 -14.14 -7.39
C LEU A 19 9.15 -14.29 -7.84
N TYR A 20 8.58 -15.50 -7.80
CA TYR A 20 7.17 -15.70 -8.17
C TYR A 20 6.24 -14.99 -7.20
N ASP A 21 6.47 -15.14 -5.91
CA ASP A 21 5.64 -14.52 -4.88
C ASP A 21 5.70 -12.99 -4.93
N ILE A 22 6.90 -12.44 -5.19
CA ILE A 22 7.10 -11.00 -5.29
C ILE A 22 6.40 -10.44 -6.52
N VAL A 23 6.56 -11.07 -7.68
CA VAL A 23 5.94 -10.62 -8.93
C VAL A 23 4.43 -10.82 -8.89
N SER A 24 3.94 -11.94 -8.40
CA SER A 24 2.50 -12.23 -8.32
C SER A 24 1.72 -11.30 -7.38
N ALA A 25 2.43 -10.57 -6.52
CA ALA A 25 1.81 -9.51 -5.72
C ALA A 25 1.24 -8.37 -6.56
N THR A 26 1.78 -8.13 -7.77
CA THR A 26 1.40 -7.00 -8.63
C THR A 26 1.02 -7.41 -10.05
N VAL A 27 1.38 -8.63 -10.49
CA VAL A 27 1.14 -9.15 -11.83
C VAL A 27 0.45 -10.50 -11.75
N THR A 28 -0.63 -10.70 -12.49
CA THR A 28 -1.22 -12.03 -12.64
C THR A 28 -0.36 -12.87 -13.58
N LEU A 29 0.25 -13.92 -13.03
CA LEU A 29 1.09 -14.84 -13.77
C LEU A 29 0.31 -16.09 -14.20
N LYS A 30 0.46 -16.50 -15.47
CA LYS A 30 -0.10 -17.72 -16.03
C LYS A 30 1.04 -18.68 -16.39
N PRO A 31 0.92 -19.99 -16.13
CA PRO A 31 1.91 -20.96 -16.58
C PRO A 31 2.09 -20.92 -18.10
N SER A 32 3.34 -20.96 -18.58
CA SER A 32 3.69 -20.98 -20.01
C SER A 32 4.90 -21.89 -20.23
N GLY A 33 4.64 -23.21 -20.25
CA GLY A 33 5.70 -24.22 -20.34
C GLY A 33 6.28 -24.63 -18.97
N THR A 34 7.33 -25.45 -18.99
CA THR A 34 7.93 -26.00 -17.77
C THR A 34 8.67 -24.93 -16.97
N GLY A 35 8.13 -24.58 -15.79
CA GLY A 35 8.75 -23.67 -14.85
C GLY A 35 8.83 -22.21 -15.31
N THR A 36 8.08 -21.86 -16.35
CA THR A 36 7.98 -20.48 -16.87
C THR A 36 6.57 -19.96 -16.65
N TYR A 37 6.46 -18.71 -16.26
CA TYR A 37 5.21 -17.99 -16.10
C TYR A 37 5.24 -16.73 -16.94
N VAL A 38 4.08 -16.32 -17.45
CA VAL A 38 3.94 -15.11 -18.27
C VAL A 38 2.80 -14.24 -17.75
N GLY A 39 2.93 -12.92 -17.90
CA GLY A 39 1.93 -11.93 -17.54
C GLY A 39 2.08 -10.66 -18.35
N LEU A 40 1.22 -9.69 -18.10
CA LEU A 40 1.39 -8.33 -18.63
C LEU A 40 2.51 -7.62 -17.89
N CYS A 41 3.37 -6.93 -18.62
CA CYS A 41 4.51 -6.23 -18.04
C CYS A 41 4.07 -5.11 -17.08
N PRO A 42 4.63 -5.02 -15.86
CA PRO A 42 4.33 -3.93 -14.95
C PRO A 42 5.02 -2.60 -15.33
N PHE A 43 5.96 -2.62 -16.27
CA PHE A 43 6.84 -1.47 -16.56
C PHE A 43 6.50 -0.74 -17.86
N HIS A 44 5.66 -1.32 -18.73
CA HIS A 44 5.14 -0.66 -19.93
C HIS A 44 3.71 -1.11 -20.24
N ASP A 45 3.00 -0.32 -21.03
CA ASP A 45 1.64 -0.68 -21.45
C ASP A 45 1.69 -1.67 -22.62
N GLU A 46 1.07 -2.83 -22.44
CA GLU A 46 0.95 -3.86 -23.45
C GLU A 46 -0.40 -4.59 -23.38
N LYS A 47 -0.75 -5.26 -24.45
CA LYS A 47 -2.04 -5.97 -24.63
C LYS A 47 -1.91 -7.48 -24.56
N THR A 48 -0.75 -7.96 -24.97
CA THR A 48 -0.40 -9.38 -24.98
C THR A 48 0.72 -9.63 -23.98
N PRO A 49 0.64 -10.71 -23.18
CA PRO A 49 1.65 -11.00 -22.20
C PRO A 49 3.03 -11.18 -22.84
N SER A 50 3.98 -10.32 -22.51
CA SER A 50 5.38 -10.42 -22.93
C SER A 50 6.35 -10.48 -21.75
N PHE A 51 5.84 -10.38 -20.53
CA PHE A 51 6.63 -10.45 -19.30
C PHE A 51 6.75 -11.90 -18.84
N SER A 52 7.96 -12.44 -18.87
CA SER A 52 8.28 -13.83 -18.52
C SER A 52 9.03 -13.91 -17.20
N VAL A 53 8.63 -14.83 -16.33
CA VAL A 53 9.26 -15.12 -15.04
C VAL A 53 9.66 -16.58 -14.98
N ARG A 54 10.91 -16.85 -14.59
CA ARG A 54 11.46 -18.18 -14.35
C ARG A 54 11.95 -18.30 -12.91
N PRO A 55 11.10 -18.65 -11.96
CA PRO A 55 11.43 -18.64 -10.53
C PRO A 55 12.61 -19.53 -10.20
N ALA A 56 12.70 -20.73 -10.79
CA ALA A 56 13.80 -21.67 -10.56
C ALA A 56 15.17 -21.12 -10.95
N LEU A 57 15.22 -20.13 -11.86
CA LEU A 57 16.45 -19.43 -12.27
C LEU A 57 16.60 -18.07 -11.57
N GLY A 58 15.58 -17.64 -10.82
CA GLY A 58 15.56 -16.34 -10.16
C GLY A 58 15.56 -15.14 -11.13
N VAL A 59 15.06 -15.32 -12.37
CA VAL A 59 15.13 -14.28 -13.41
C VAL A 59 13.77 -13.97 -14.02
N TRP A 60 13.62 -12.73 -14.44
CA TRP A 60 12.49 -12.26 -15.24
C TRP A 60 12.99 -11.49 -16.46
N HIS A 61 12.19 -11.45 -17.51
CA HIS A 61 12.47 -10.67 -18.71
C HIS A 61 11.18 -10.28 -19.43
N CYS A 62 11.10 -9.06 -19.89
CA CYS A 62 10.01 -8.58 -20.74
C CYS A 62 10.47 -8.49 -22.19
N PHE A 63 9.84 -9.26 -23.07
CA PHE A 63 10.14 -9.26 -24.51
C PHE A 63 9.56 -8.02 -25.23
N GLY A 64 8.65 -7.26 -24.59
CA GLY A 64 8.09 -6.04 -25.15
C GLY A 64 8.97 -4.81 -24.95
N CYS A 65 9.42 -4.55 -23.72
CA CYS A 65 10.27 -3.36 -23.41
C CYS A 65 11.75 -3.68 -23.24
N GLY A 66 12.16 -4.98 -23.26
CA GLY A 66 13.55 -5.40 -23.13
C GLY A 66 14.10 -5.35 -21.69
N LEU A 67 13.33 -4.92 -20.69
CA LEU A 67 13.74 -4.96 -19.30
C LEU A 67 13.84 -6.39 -18.78
N GLY A 68 14.78 -6.65 -17.90
CA GLY A 68 14.97 -7.95 -17.27
C GLY A 68 15.95 -7.86 -16.12
N GLY A 69 15.96 -8.90 -15.27
CA GLY A 69 16.83 -8.93 -14.11
C GLY A 69 16.50 -10.08 -13.16
N ASP A 70 17.01 -9.94 -11.95
CA ASP A 70 16.71 -10.80 -10.81
C ASP A 70 15.60 -10.17 -9.90
N VAL A 71 15.45 -10.70 -8.72
CA VAL A 71 14.47 -10.20 -7.74
C VAL A 71 14.73 -8.76 -7.32
N PHE A 72 16.01 -8.37 -7.21
CA PHE A 72 16.37 -6.99 -6.86
C PHE A 72 16.01 -6.04 -8.00
N GLY A 73 16.42 -6.36 -9.23
CA GLY A 73 16.08 -5.54 -10.40
C GLY A 73 14.56 -5.39 -10.60
N TYR A 74 13.76 -6.42 -10.25
CA TYR A 74 12.32 -6.28 -10.27
C TYR A 74 11.83 -5.25 -9.26
N VAL A 75 12.32 -5.32 -8.02
CA VAL A 75 11.93 -4.40 -6.94
C VAL A 75 12.43 -2.99 -7.21
N GLU A 76 13.65 -2.81 -7.75
CA GLU A 76 14.17 -1.50 -8.17
C GLU A 76 13.21 -0.80 -9.14
N HIS A 77 12.78 -1.50 -10.18
CA HIS A 77 11.84 -0.96 -11.17
C HIS A 77 10.43 -0.78 -10.63
N GLN A 78 9.93 -1.74 -9.83
CA GLN A 78 8.56 -1.71 -9.29
C GLN A 78 8.36 -0.57 -8.28
N GLU A 79 9.36 -0.36 -7.43
CA GLU A 79 9.31 0.61 -6.32
C GLU A 79 10.01 1.93 -6.67
N ASN A 80 10.67 1.99 -7.83
CA ASN A 80 11.51 3.13 -8.28
C ASN A 80 12.54 3.52 -7.21
N ILE A 81 13.33 2.55 -6.76
CA ILE A 81 14.37 2.66 -5.74
C ILE A 81 15.69 2.14 -6.30
N ASP A 82 16.80 2.40 -5.60
CA ASP A 82 18.10 1.85 -5.99
C ASP A 82 18.30 0.42 -5.48
N PHE A 83 19.41 -0.22 -5.93
CA PHE A 83 19.75 -1.60 -5.57
C PHE A 83 19.87 -1.81 -4.06
N ARG A 84 20.47 -0.85 -3.35
CA ARG A 84 20.63 -0.95 -1.90
C ARG A 84 19.27 -0.98 -1.21
N ASP A 85 18.40 -0.06 -1.57
CA ASP A 85 17.04 0.05 -1.05
C ASP A 85 16.23 -1.22 -1.37
N ALA A 86 16.41 -1.82 -2.55
CA ALA A 86 15.77 -3.08 -2.92
C ALA A 86 16.24 -4.25 -2.07
N VAL A 87 17.55 -4.34 -1.78
CA VAL A 87 18.12 -5.36 -0.88
C VAL A 87 17.57 -5.20 0.54
N GLU A 88 17.59 -3.97 1.08
CA GLU A 88 17.09 -3.68 2.43
C GLU A 88 15.59 -3.97 2.56
N LEU A 89 14.80 -3.61 1.56
CA LEU A 89 13.37 -3.87 1.51
C LEU A 89 13.04 -5.36 1.52
N LEU A 90 13.77 -6.15 0.74
CA LEU A 90 13.59 -7.60 0.71
C LEU A 90 14.10 -8.27 1.99
N ALA A 91 15.21 -7.80 2.55
CA ALA A 91 15.73 -8.28 3.81
C ALA A 91 14.71 -8.08 4.95
N ASP A 92 14.09 -6.91 5.04
CA ASP A 92 13.03 -6.62 6.00
C ASP A 92 11.83 -7.56 5.80
N LYS A 93 11.34 -7.69 4.57
CA LYS A 93 10.21 -8.58 4.23
C LYS A 93 10.44 -10.02 4.66
N TYR A 94 11.67 -10.52 4.54
CA TYR A 94 12.03 -11.90 4.86
C TYR A 94 12.72 -12.04 6.23
N HIS A 95 12.73 -10.99 7.04
CA HIS A 95 13.35 -10.93 8.38
C HIS A 95 14.81 -11.37 8.39
N ILE A 96 15.58 -10.90 7.40
CA ILE A 96 17.01 -11.18 7.26
C ILE A 96 17.78 -9.98 7.83
N GLU A 97 18.61 -10.24 8.84
CA GLU A 97 19.51 -9.25 9.38
C GLU A 97 20.64 -8.93 8.39
N LEU A 98 20.83 -7.64 8.08
CA LEU A 98 21.87 -7.15 7.20
C LEU A 98 23.06 -6.64 8.00
N HIS A 99 24.26 -7.02 7.57
CA HIS A 99 25.52 -6.51 8.11
C HIS A 99 26.17 -5.57 7.11
N TYR A 100 26.79 -4.52 7.64
CA TYR A 100 27.43 -3.48 6.83
C TYR A 100 28.96 -3.47 7.10
N ASP A 101 29.74 -3.24 6.07
CA ASP A 101 31.18 -3.01 6.23
C ASP A 101 31.40 -1.73 7.05
N LYS A 102 32.35 -1.76 7.99
CA LYS A 102 32.61 -0.67 8.92
C LYS A 102 32.91 0.63 8.18
N ALA A 103 31.99 1.57 8.21
CA ALA A 103 32.30 2.99 8.10
C ALA A 103 32.30 3.56 9.53
N ASP A 104 33.38 4.22 9.91
CA ASP A 104 33.53 4.79 11.24
C ASP A 104 32.38 5.74 11.58
N ASN A 105 31.76 5.53 12.76
CA ASN A 105 30.79 6.42 13.42
C ASN A 105 29.48 6.71 12.67
N VAL A 106 28.69 5.70 12.36
CA VAL A 106 27.27 5.89 12.03
C VAL A 106 26.42 5.25 13.13
N PRO A 107 25.39 5.95 13.69
CA PRO A 107 24.45 5.36 14.65
C PRO A 107 23.77 4.10 14.08
N ALA A 108 23.38 3.19 14.95
CA ALA A 108 22.84 1.84 14.64
C ALA A 108 21.49 1.79 13.89
N HIS A 109 21.11 2.82 13.14
CA HIS A 109 19.90 2.87 12.31
C HIS A 109 20.26 3.20 10.87
N THR A 110 20.78 2.21 10.14
CA THR A 110 21.24 2.34 8.74
C THR A 110 20.30 1.68 7.74
N GLY A 111 19.00 1.70 7.99
CA GLY A 111 18.01 1.44 6.95
C GLY A 111 18.02 2.54 5.89
N SER A 112 17.64 2.22 4.65
CA SER A 112 17.44 3.26 3.62
C SER A 112 16.46 4.32 4.13
N LYS A 113 16.53 5.53 3.56
CA LYS A 113 15.54 6.57 3.89
C LYS A 113 14.10 6.05 3.73
N ARG A 114 13.84 5.25 2.69
CA ARG A 114 12.53 4.65 2.44
C ARG A 114 12.13 3.66 3.55
N ALA A 115 13.03 2.77 3.97
CA ALA A 115 12.76 1.83 5.06
C ALA A 115 12.42 2.58 6.35
N ARG A 116 13.19 3.62 6.69
CA ARG A 116 12.93 4.46 7.87
C ARG A 116 11.55 5.13 7.82
N LEU A 117 11.12 5.62 6.65
CA LEU A 117 9.79 6.21 6.50
C LEU A 117 8.67 5.15 6.64
N LEU A 118 8.87 3.93 6.13
CA LEU A 118 7.94 2.81 6.34
C LEU A 118 7.84 2.43 7.81
N GLU A 119 8.98 2.29 8.52
CA GLU A 119 9.01 2.04 9.96
C GLU A 119 8.28 3.14 10.75
N ALA A 120 8.46 4.41 10.37
CA ALA A 120 7.75 5.53 11.01
C ALA A 120 6.22 5.43 10.80
N ASN A 121 5.76 5.04 9.59
CA ASN A 121 4.36 4.83 9.31
C ASN A 121 3.79 3.64 10.08
N GLU A 122 4.52 2.51 10.21
CA GLU A 122 4.08 1.38 11.02
C GLU A 122 4.00 1.75 12.50
N ALA A 123 4.99 2.46 13.05
CA ALA A 123 4.96 2.95 14.42
C ALA A 123 3.79 3.93 14.66
N ALA A 124 3.46 4.77 13.67
CA ALA A 124 2.30 5.66 13.73
C ALA A 124 0.98 4.85 13.68
N GLN A 125 0.91 3.79 12.87
CA GLN A 125 -0.23 2.90 12.82
C GLN A 125 -0.49 2.20 14.16
N GLU A 126 0.54 1.63 14.76
CA GLU A 126 0.45 1.03 16.10
C GLU A 126 -0.05 2.05 17.14
N PHE A 127 0.50 3.26 17.09
CA PHE A 127 0.09 4.34 17.96
C PHE A 127 -1.39 4.67 17.78
N PHE A 128 -1.87 4.94 16.56
CA PHE A 128 -3.26 5.29 16.31
C PHE A 128 -4.23 4.17 16.71
N VAL A 129 -3.89 2.91 16.44
CA VAL A 129 -4.70 1.75 16.90
C VAL A 129 -4.79 1.73 18.43
N SER A 130 -3.66 1.93 19.13
CA SER A 130 -3.64 1.96 20.60
C SER A 130 -4.51 3.10 21.17
N GLN A 131 -4.51 4.26 20.49
CA GLN A 131 -5.28 5.42 20.91
C GLN A 131 -6.80 5.23 20.73
N LEU A 132 -7.26 4.37 19.82
CA LEU A 132 -8.70 4.13 19.60
C LEU A 132 -9.41 3.60 20.85
N MET A 133 -8.70 2.91 21.75
CA MET A 133 -9.26 2.36 22.98
C MET A 133 -9.21 3.32 24.18
N THR A 134 -8.62 4.51 24.02
CA THR A 134 -8.55 5.51 25.09
C THR A 134 -9.92 6.17 25.36
N LYS A 135 -10.04 6.85 26.50
CA LYS A 135 -11.26 7.62 26.84
C LYS A 135 -11.51 8.75 25.85
N GLU A 136 -10.46 9.41 25.36
CA GLU A 136 -10.52 10.51 24.40
C GLU A 136 -11.17 10.05 23.06
N ALA A 137 -10.92 8.83 22.63
CA ALA A 137 -11.45 8.28 21.38
C ALA A 137 -12.93 7.88 21.40
N LEU A 138 -13.71 8.28 22.42
CA LEU A 138 -15.13 7.89 22.51
C LEU A 138 -15.93 8.31 21.27
N ALA A 139 -15.69 9.52 20.76
CA ALA A 139 -16.34 10.03 19.55
C ALA A 139 -16.00 9.18 18.31
N ALA A 140 -14.73 8.76 18.21
CA ALA A 140 -14.28 7.85 17.14
C ALA A 140 -15.00 6.51 17.18
N ARG A 141 -15.06 5.88 18.37
CA ARG A 141 -15.76 4.60 18.53
C ARG A 141 -17.25 4.71 18.24
N LYS A 142 -17.93 5.77 18.72
CA LYS A 142 -19.35 6.02 18.40
C LYS A 142 -19.59 6.18 16.90
N LEU A 143 -18.68 6.82 16.19
CA LEU A 143 -18.78 6.99 14.74
C LEU A 143 -18.65 5.64 14.00
N LEU A 144 -17.73 4.78 14.44
CA LEU A 144 -17.50 3.46 13.84
C LEU A 144 -18.66 2.50 14.19
N ASP A 145 -19.09 2.48 15.45
CA ASP A 145 -20.23 1.70 15.93
C ASP A 145 -21.54 2.11 15.24
N GLY A 146 -21.80 3.41 15.10
CA GLY A 146 -22.97 3.94 14.37
C GLY A 146 -22.99 3.59 12.88
N ARG A 147 -21.91 3.00 12.35
CA ARG A 147 -21.80 2.40 11.00
C ARG A 147 -21.79 0.88 11.05
N ASN A 148 -22.11 0.28 12.18
CA ASN A 148 -22.12 -1.16 12.43
C ASN A 148 -20.76 -1.85 12.30
N PHE A 149 -19.65 -1.14 12.57
CA PHE A 149 -18.32 -1.74 12.63
C PHE A 149 -17.98 -2.15 14.04
N SER A 150 -17.83 -3.45 14.27
CA SER A 150 -17.40 -4.01 15.55
C SER A 150 -15.93 -3.69 15.84
N GLN A 151 -15.49 -3.93 17.07
CA GLN A 151 -14.09 -3.82 17.44
C GLN A 151 -13.19 -4.74 16.60
N ALA A 152 -13.65 -5.97 16.31
CA ALA A 152 -12.92 -6.91 15.47
C ALA A 152 -12.78 -6.40 14.03
N ASP A 153 -13.81 -5.77 13.48
CA ASP A 153 -13.77 -5.14 12.16
C ASP A 153 -12.75 -3.99 12.16
N CYS A 154 -12.80 -3.13 13.17
CA CYS A 154 -11.84 -2.03 13.31
C CYS A 154 -10.39 -2.54 13.39
N GLN A 155 -10.14 -3.65 14.10
CA GLN A 155 -8.82 -4.29 14.16
C GLN A 155 -8.41 -4.83 12.79
N ARG A 156 -9.30 -5.55 12.10
CA ARG A 156 -9.05 -6.11 10.76
C ARG A 156 -8.62 -5.06 9.75
N PHE A 157 -9.27 -3.90 9.76
CA PHE A 157 -8.98 -2.79 8.84
C PHE A 157 -7.94 -1.80 9.38
N GLY A 158 -7.44 -2.01 10.60
CA GLY A 158 -6.45 -1.15 11.23
C GLY A 158 -6.97 0.24 11.58
N CYS A 159 -8.26 0.38 11.90
CA CYS A 159 -8.82 1.66 12.32
C CYS A 159 -8.12 2.18 13.56
N GLY A 160 -7.84 3.48 13.59
CA GLY A 160 -7.16 4.15 14.68
C GLY A 160 -7.79 5.49 15.03
N TYR A 161 -7.22 6.13 16.02
CA TYR A 161 -7.57 7.48 16.43
C TYR A 161 -6.33 8.35 16.60
N ALA A 162 -6.31 9.48 15.93
CA ALA A 162 -5.31 10.53 16.14
C ALA A 162 -5.80 11.48 17.24
N PRO A 163 -5.13 11.57 18.40
CA PRO A 163 -5.53 12.47 19.51
C PRO A 163 -5.61 13.94 19.11
N GLN A 164 -6.39 14.74 19.86
CA GLN A 164 -6.57 16.18 19.59
C GLN A 164 -5.33 17.03 19.84
N GLY A 165 -4.41 16.55 20.68
CA GLY A 165 -3.18 17.28 21.02
C GLY A 165 -2.32 17.59 19.79
N TRP A 166 -1.40 18.55 19.96
CA TRP A 166 -0.59 19.05 18.87
C TRP A 166 0.63 18.20 18.51
N ASP A 167 1.14 17.39 19.44
CA ASP A 167 2.43 16.71 19.33
C ASP A 167 2.44 15.29 19.93
N ASN A 168 1.26 14.65 20.05
CA ASN A 168 1.16 13.32 20.65
C ASN A 168 1.92 12.27 19.86
N LEU A 169 1.70 12.23 18.52
CA LEU A 169 2.40 11.32 17.62
C LEU A 169 3.88 11.70 17.50
N VAL A 170 4.19 13.01 17.35
CA VAL A 170 5.58 13.49 17.26
C VAL A 170 6.38 13.07 18.48
N ARG A 171 5.85 13.23 19.70
CA ARG A 171 6.52 12.78 20.93
C ARG A 171 6.67 11.27 21.00
N HIS A 172 5.64 10.52 20.58
CA HIS A 172 5.70 9.07 20.54
C HIS A 172 6.80 8.58 19.59
N LEU A 173 6.85 9.11 18.38
CA LEU A 173 7.85 8.72 17.38
C LEU A 173 9.26 9.18 17.77
N ALA A 174 9.42 10.36 18.36
CA ALA A 174 10.69 10.81 18.90
C ALA A 174 11.21 9.88 20.00
N GLY A 175 10.32 9.38 20.87
CA GLY A 175 10.63 8.37 21.89
C GLY A 175 11.06 7.01 21.30
N LYS A 176 10.66 6.70 20.05
CA LYS A 176 11.11 5.52 19.29
C LYS A 176 12.36 5.80 18.44
N GLY A 177 12.95 7.00 18.52
CA GLY A 177 14.20 7.37 17.83
C GLY A 177 14.01 7.86 16.38
N PHE A 178 12.79 8.26 15.99
CA PHE A 178 12.57 8.93 14.70
C PHE A 178 12.89 10.41 14.80
N THR A 179 13.55 10.93 13.78
CA THR A 179 13.87 12.36 13.66
C THR A 179 12.66 13.16 13.18
N GLN A 180 12.65 14.46 13.47
CA GLN A 180 11.61 15.37 12.96
C GLN A 180 11.55 15.35 11.42
N GLN A 181 12.71 15.25 10.75
CA GLN A 181 12.76 15.20 9.29
C GLN A 181 12.09 13.92 8.73
N GLU A 182 12.31 12.76 9.36
CA GLU A 182 11.64 11.51 8.96
C GLU A 182 10.11 11.62 9.13
N MET A 183 9.64 12.24 10.21
CA MET A 183 8.21 12.46 10.43
C MET A 183 7.59 13.42 9.40
N LEU A 184 8.32 14.48 9.00
CA LEU A 184 7.92 15.41 7.94
C LEU A 184 7.90 14.73 6.58
N ASP A 185 8.94 13.97 6.25
CA ASP A 185 9.08 13.25 4.98
C ASP A 185 8.05 12.13 4.82
N ALA A 186 7.64 11.48 5.92
CA ALA A 186 6.56 10.49 5.95
C ALA A 186 5.16 11.14 5.90
N GLY A 187 5.06 12.47 6.00
CA GLY A 187 3.78 13.20 6.02
C GLY A 187 2.96 13.00 7.29
N LEU A 188 3.59 12.53 8.38
CA LEU A 188 2.99 12.34 9.70
C LEU A 188 2.93 13.62 10.51
N ALA A 189 3.81 14.57 10.20
CA ALA A 189 3.93 15.85 10.88
C ALA A 189 4.02 17.02 9.90
N ARG A 190 3.88 18.24 10.45
CA ARG A 190 4.00 19.50 9.72
C ARG A 190 4.92 20.46 10.48
N GLN A 191 5.65 21.28 9.72
CA GLN A 191 6.44 22.37 10.28
C GLN A 191 5.55 23.57 10.57
N GLY A 192 5.48 23.97 11.82
CA GLY A 192 4.82 25.21 12.26
C GLY A 192 5.83 26.27 12.75
N GLN A 193 5.33 27.43 13.14
CA GLN A 193 6.16 28.52 13.67
C GLN A 193 6.84 28.17 15.01
N ARG A 194 6.20 27.30 15.81
CA ARG A 194 6.67 26.90 17.16
C ARG A 194 7.36 25.52 17.17
N GLY A 195 7.56 24.91 16.01
CA GLY A 195 8.14 23.56 15.89
C GLY A 195 7.27 22.60 15.09
N VAL A 196 7.64 21.34 15.10
CA VAL A 196 6.93 20.27 14.38
C VAL A 196 5.71 19.82 15.17
N TYR A 197 4.59 19.60 14.50
CA TYR A 197 3.32 19.18 15.09
C TYR A 197 2.63 18.08 14.27
N ASP A 198 1.72 17.33 14.92
CA ASP A 198 0.99 16.22 14.32
C ASP A 198 0.11 16.68 13.15
N TYR A 199 0.23 16.01 12.00
CA TYR A 199 -0.61 16.32 10.85
C TYR A 199 -2.06 15.89 11.06
N PHE A 200 -2.28 14.70 11.62
CA PHE A 200 -3.61 14.19 11.95
C PHE A 200 -3.91 14.46 13.43
N ARG A 201 -5.02 15.12 13.72
CA ARG A 201 -5.45 15.47 15.08
C ARG A 201 -6.96 15.39 15.21
N GLY A 202 -7.46 14.77 16.29
CA GLY A 202 -8.88 14.66 16.58
C GLY A 202 -9.66 13.90 15.49
N ARG A 203 -9.07 12.89 14.86
CA ARG A 203 -9.65 12.20 13.70
C ARG A 203 -9.62 10.68 13.84
N VAL A 204 -10.60 10.00 13.26
CA VAL A 204 -10.49 8.55 12.97
C VAL A 204 -9.50 8.37 11.82
N THR A 205 -8.61 7.39 11.94
CA THR A 205 -7.59 7.09 10.92
C THR A 205 -7.77 5.70 10.33
N TRP A 206 -7.41 5.56 9.04
CA TRP A 206 -7.31 4.30 8.31
C TRP A 206 -5.93 4.22 7.66
N PRO A 207 -5.17 3.13 7.82
CA PRO A 207 -3.90 2.96 7.13
C PRO A 207 -4.13 2.71 5.65
N ILE A 208 -3.41 3.41 4.80
CA ILE A 208 -3.36 3.14 3.36
C ILE A 208 -2.12 2.30 3.12
N ARG A 209 -2.32 1.07 2.64
CA ARG A 209 -1.27 0.07 2.49
C ARG A 209 -0.96 -0.23 1.03
N ASP A 210 0.28 -0.66 0.78
CA ASP A 210 0.64 -1.25 -0.50
C ASP A 210 0.08 -2.68 -0.64
N SER A 211 0.25 -3.30 -1.81
CA SER A 211 -0.22 -4.65 -2.07
C SER A 211 0.47 -5.74 -1.22
N THR A 212 1.52 -5.41 -0.48
CA THR A 212 2.23 -6.29 0.45
C THR A 212 1.80 -6.10 1.90
N GLY A 213 0.95 -5.10 2.19
CA GLY A 213 0.42 -4.81 3.51
C GLY A 213 1.19 -3.74 4.30
N ARG A 214 2.24 -3.13 3.75
CA ARG A 214 3.03 -2.08 4.42
C ARG A 214 2.29 -0.74 4.38
N THR A 215 2.31 -0.01 5.46
CA THR A 215 1.63 1.28 5.61
C THR A 215 2.38 2.39 4.88
N LEU A 216 1.79 2.92 3.80
CA LEU A 216 2.33 4.03 3.02
C LEU A 216 1.91 5.40 3.55
N GLY A 217 0.78 5.47 4.24
CA GLY A 217 0.20 6.68 4.78
C GLY A 217 -1.18 6.41 5.39
N PHE A 218 -1.95 7.47 5.59
CA PHE A 218 -3.24 7.39 6.28
C PHE A 218 -4.29 8.24 5.60
N GLY A 219 -5.54 7.76 5.65
CA GLY A 219 -6.71 8.60 5.52
C GLY A 219 -7.29 8.91 6.89
N ALA A 220 -7.87 10.10 7.06
CA ALA A 220 -8.42 10.49 8.34
C ALA A 220 -9.72 11.29 8.20
N ARG A 221 -10.71 10.97 9.06
CA ARG A 221 -12.02 11.63 9.07
C ARG A 221 -12.18 12.53 10.29
N LYS A 222 -12.63 13.77 10.04
CA LYS A 222 -12.99 14.76 11.04
C LYS A 222 -14.04 14.23 12.02
N LEU A 223 -13.85 14.53 13.30
CA LEU A 223 -14.78 14.18 14.40
C LEU A 223 -15.36 15.41 15.08
N TYR A 224 -14.62 16.49 15.13
CA TYR A 224 -14.94 17.68 15.94
C TYR A 224 -15.10 18.91 15.06
N GLU A 225 -16.03 19.80 15.41
CA GLU A 225 -16.32 21.00 14.63
C GLU A 225 -15.21 22.05 14.73
N ASP A 226 -14.46 22.07 15.84
CA ASP A 226 -13.32 22.95 16.10
C ASP A 226 -12.02 22.52 15.40
N ASP A 227 -12.04 21.44 14.62
CA ASP A 227 -10.90 21.05 13.79
C ASP A 227 -10.59 22.17 12.76
N THR A 228 -9.38 22.69 12.83
CA THR A 228 -8.91 23.79 11.97
C THR A 228 -8.89 23.46 10.47
N ILE A 229 -8.90 22.18 10.13
CA ILE A 229 -9.00 21.68 8.75
C ILE A 229 -10.46 21.35 8.45
N ASN A 230 -11.12 22.20 7.65
CA ASN A 230 -12.55 22.06 7.35
C ASN A 230 -12.92 20.79 6.58
N ALA A 231 -11.97 20.19 5.86
CA ALA A 231 -12.22 18.98 5.07
C ALA A 231 -12.66 17.80 5.95
N LYS A 232 -13.80 17.20 5.59
CA LYS A 232 -14.35 16.00 6.24
C LYS A 232 -13.36 14.84 6.26
N TYR A 233 -12.65 14.64 5.14
CA TYR A 233 -11.56 13.69 5.02
C TYR A 233 -10.27 14.39 4.60
N ILE A 234 -9.16 13.97 5.18
CA ILE A 234 -7.80 14.33 4.75
C ILE A 234 -6.99 13.05 4.62
N ASN A 235 -6.01 13.07 3.72
CA ASN A 235 -5.08 11.98 3.52
C ASN A 235 -3.65 12.46 3.77
N THR A 236 -2.73 11.54 4.00
CA THR A 236 -1.30 11.83 3.93
C THR A 236 -1.02 12.63 2.66
N PRO A 237 -0.27 13.75 2.72
CA PRO A 237 0.15 14.46 1.53
C PRO A 237 1.04 13.59 0.65
N ASP A 238 1.24 13.95 -0.62
CA ASP A 238 2.17 13.23 -1.47
C ASP A 238 3.57 13.25 -0.84
N THR A 239 4.15 12.05 -0.70
CA THR A 239 5.46 11.78 -0.13
C THR A 239 6.27 10.87 -1.05
N GLN A 240 7.47 10.50 -0.65
CA GLN A 240 8.22 9.46 -1.34
C GLN A 240 7.52 8.08 -1.29
N LEU A 241 6.73 7.81 -0.24
CA LEU A 241 6.00 6.54 -0.07
C LEU A 241 4.59 6.57 -0.64
N TYR A 242 3.91 7.70 -0.57
CA TYR A 242 2.49 7.83 -0.84
C TYR A 242 2.24 8.83 -1.96
N ARG A 243 1.55 8.37 -3.01
CA ARG A 243 0.99 9.22 -4.08
C ARG A 243 -0.45 8.82 -4.30
N LYS A 244 -1.38 9.72 -4.01
CA LYS A 244 -2.83 9.45 -4.06
C LYS A 244 -3.34 8.88 -5.39
N THR A 245 -2.66 9.16 -6.50
CA THR A 245 -3.00 8.65 -7.83
C THR A 245 -2.49 7.24 -8.10
N GLN A 246 -1.64 6.68 -7.23
CA GLN A 246 -0.97 5.40 -7.40
C GLN A 246 -1.34 4.38 -6.32
N VAL A 247 -2.28 4.71 -5.43
CA VAL A 247 -2.71 3.85 -4.33
C VAL A 247 -4.20 3.58 -4.38
N LEU A 248 -4.58 2.38 -3.96
CA LEU A 248 -5.96 1.96 -3.76
C LEU A 248 -6.11 1.45 -2.34
N TYR A 249 -6.99 2.07 -1.55
CA TYR A 249 -7.28 1.59 -0.20
C TYR A 249 -7.93 0.21 -0.24
N GLY A 250 -7.46 -0.68 0.62
CA GLY A 250 -7.95 -2.05 0.71
C GLY A 250 -7.33 -3.02 -0.30
N ILE A 251 -6.35 -2.58 -1.12
CA ILE A 251 -5.71 -3.45 -2.13
C ILE A 251 -4.96 -4.61 -1.48
N ASP A 252 -4.36 -4.41 -0.32
CA ASP A 252 -3.71 -5.44 0.50
C ASP A 252 -4.65 -6.60 0.85
N LEU A 253 -5.90 -6.28 1.16
CA LEU A 253 -6.94 -7.24 1.50
C LEU A 253 -7.63 -7.85 0.27
N ALA A 254 -7.82 -7.05 -0.79
CA ALA A 254 -8.63 -7.40 -1.95
C ALA A 254 -7.86 -8.15 -3.05
N LYS A 255 -6.53 -7.98 -3.18
CA LYS A 255 -5.75 -8.44 -4.33
C LYS A 255 -5.94 -9.92 -4.65
N SER A 256 -5.89 -10.80 -3.65
CA SER A 256 -6.05 -12.25 -3.85
C SER A 256 -7.43 -12.62 -4.37
N ALA A 257 -8.47 -11.95 -3.88
CA ALA A 257 -9.84 -12.12 -4.35
C ALA A 257 -10.03 -11.53 -5.75
N ILE A 258 -9.44 -10.36 -6.04
CA ILE A 258 -9.48 -9.73 -7.38
C ILE A 258 -8.88 -10.68 -8.42
N VAL A 259 -7.69 -11.22 -8.15
CA VAL A 259 -7.02 -12.19 -9.06
C VAL A 259 -7.89 -13.43 -9.26
N LYS A 260 -8.37 -14.04 -8.17
CA LYS A 260 -9.15 -15.28 -8.22
C LYS A 260 -10.50 -15.11 -8.93
N LYS A 261 -11.21 -14.02 -8.64
CA LYS A 261 -12.54 -13.74 -9.16
C LYS A 261 -12.52 -12.97 -10.48
N ARG A 262 -11.34 -12.49 -10.91
CA ARG A 262 -11.16 -11.62 -12.08
C ARG A 262 -12.10 -10.41 -12.05
N GLN A 263 -12.34 -9.87 -10.88
CA GLN A 263 -13.25 -8.77 -10.63
C GLN A 263 -12.67 -7.81 -9.62
N ALA A 264 -12.80 -6.51 -9.88
CA ALA A 264 -12.59 -5.45 -8.90
C ALA A 264 -13.87 -4.63 -8.73
N VAL A 265 -14.17 -4.23 -7.51
CA VAL A 265 -15.27 -3.30 -7.17
C VAL A 265 -14.64 -2.01 -6.67
N ILE A 266 -14.92 -0.91 -7.35
CA ILE A 266 -14.39 0.41 -6.99
C ILE A 266 -15.49 1.17 -6.24
N VAL A 267 -15.20 1.55 -5.01
CA VAL A 267 -16.10 2.33 -4.14
C VAL A 267 -15.49 3.68 -3.80
N GLU A 268 -16.22 4.56 -3.12
CA GLU A 268 -15.77 5.95 -2.90
C GLU A 268 -14.75 6.08 -1.76
N GLY A 269 -14.95 5.39 -0.64
CA GLY A 269 -14.19 5.67 0.57
C GLY A 269 -13.86 4.47 1.46
N TYR A 270 -13.21 4.79 2.58
CA TYR A 270 -12.68 3.82 3.55
C TYR A 270 -13.79 2.93 4.13
N THR A 271 -14.87 3.56 4.57
CA THR A 271 -16.01 2.86 5.20
C THR A 271 -16.79 2.00 4.21
N ASP A 272 -16.77 2.37 2.93
CA ASP A 272 -17.47 1.61 1.89
C ASP A 272 -16.70 0.32 1.58
N VAL A 273 -15.36 0.39 1.51
CA VAL A 273 -14.51 -0.80 1.41
C VAL A 273 -14.75 -1.72 2.61
N MET A 274 -14.77 -1.18 3.84
CA MET A 274 -15.05 -1.96 5.04
C MET A 274 -16.40 -2.67 4.94
N ALA A 275 -17.47 -1.93 4.61
CA ALA A 275 -18.82 -2.46 4.48
C ALA A 275 -18.91 -3.55 3.39
N MET A 276 -18.31 -3.33 2.22
CA MET A 276 -18.27 -4.30 1.13
C MET A 276 -17.57 -5.60 1.54
N HIS A 277 -16.39 -5.50 2.16
CA HIS A 277 -15.67 -6.69 2.63
C HIS A 277 -16.44 -7.47 3.69
N LEU A 278 -17.13 -6.79 4.61
CA LEU A 278 -17.96 -7.42 5.63
C LEU A 278 -19.21 -8.06 5.02
N ALA A 279 -19.73 -7.51 3.92
CA ALA A 279 -20.81 -8.10 3.13
C ALA A 279 -20.36 -9.25 2.19
N GLY A 280 -19.06 -9.66 2.23
CA GLY A 280 -18.52 -10.74 1.40
C GLY A 280 -18.06 -10.29 0.01
N ILE A 281 -18.07 -8.98 -0.29
CA ILE A 281 -17.53 -8.41 -1.53
C ILE A 281 -16.05 -8.03 -1.29
N ASP A 282 -15.22 -9.06 -1.18
CA ASP A 282 -13.81 -8.99 -0.81
C ASP A 282 -12.89 -8.45 -1.93
N THR A 283 -13.47 -8.06 -3.08
CA THR A 283 -12.78 -7.44 -4.22
C THR A 283 -12.90 -5.91 -4.23
N ALA A 284 -13.48 -5.32 -3.17
CA ALA A 284 -13.71 -3.89 -3.08
C ALA A 284 -12.41 -3.13 -2.70
N VAL A 285 -12.17 -2.05 -3.42
CA VAL A 285 -11.09 -1.07 -3.17
C VAL A 285 -11.60 0.35 -3.40
N ALA A 286 -10.95 1.34 -2.81
CA ALA A 286 -11.31 2.75 -3.02
C ALA A 286 -10.13 3.61 -3.44
N THR A 287 -10.42 4.67 -4.19
CA THR A 287 -9.46 5.74 -4.45
C THR A 287 -9.38 6.67 -3.25
N CYS A 288 -8.19 7.08 -2.85
CA CYS A 288 -8.00 7.88 -1.64
C CYS A 288 -8.36 9.36 -1.86
N GLY A 289 -9.65 9.68 -2.09
CA GLY A 289 -10.14 11.04 -2.26
C GLY A 289 -9.70 11.70 -3.58
N THR A 290 -9.54 10.90 -4.63
CA THR A 290 -9.30 11.36 -6.01
C THR A 290 -10.17 10.56 -6.98
N ALA A 291 -10.41 11.09 -8.17
CA ALA A 291 -11.09 10.34 -9.22
C ALA A 291 -10.30 9.09 -9.61
N PHE A 292 -11.01 8.03 -10.03
CA PHE A 292 -10.37 6.83 -10.56
C PHE A 292 -9.69 7.16 -11.89
N GLY A 293 -8.36 7.15 -11.89
CA GLY A 293 -7.52 7.57 -13.01
C GLY A 293 -6.77 6.42 -13.68
N ALA A 294 -5.93 6.79 -14.67
CA ALA A 294 -5.17 5.83 -15.48
C ALA A 294 -4.24 4.94 -14.65
N GLU A 295 -3.59 5.47 -13.61
CA GLU A 295 -2.70 4.68 -12.76
C GLU A 295 -3.47 3.64 -11.92
N HIS A 296 -4.64 4.00 -11.37
CA HIS A 296 -5.52 3.05 -10.71
C HIS A 296 -5.98 1.94 -11.66
N ALA A 297 -6.34 2.32 -12.90
CA ALA A 297 -6.72 1.34 -13.94
C ALA A 297 -5.58 0.37 -14.27
N LYS A 298 -4.33 0.85 -14.34
CA LYS A 298 -3.15 -0.01 -14.55
C LYS A 298 -2.99 -1.05 -13.43
N ILE A 299 -3.14 -0.64 -12.17
CA ILE A 299 -3.07 -1.56 -11.03
C ILE A 299 -4.13 -2.65 -11.15
N ILE A 300 -5.39 -2.27 -11.35
CA ILE A 300 -6.50 -3.23 -11.44
C ILE A 300 -6.36 -4.16 -12.64
N ARG A 301 -6.04 -3.63 -13.84
CA ARG A 301 -5.85 -4.43 -15.07
C ARG A 301 -4.80 -5.51 -14.90
N ARG A 302 -3.67 -5.21 -14.26
CA ARG A 302 -2.63 -6.20 -13.98
C ARG A 302 -3.13 -7.34 -13.09
N LEU A 303 -3.96 -7.03 -12.10
CA LEU A 303 -4.50 -8.03 -11.17
C LEU A 303 -5.59 -8.90 -11.82
N ILE A 304 -6.49 -8.32 -12.61
CA ILE A 304 -7.56 -9.07 -13.27
C ILE A 304 -7.09 -9.79 -14.55
N ALA A 305 -5.83 -9.61 -14.96
CA ALA A 305 -5.26 -10.14 -16.20
C ALA A 305 -6.20 -9.88 -17.40
N ASP A 306 -6.57 -8.61 -17.58
CA ASP A 306 -7.42 -8.20 -18.69
C ASP A 306 -6.61 -8.17 -19.97
N ASP A 307 -6.76 -9.24 -20.77
CA ASP A 307 -6.16 -9.38 -22.10
C ASP A 307 -6.98 -8.63 -23.17
N SER A 308 -8.18 -8.13 -22.82
CA SER A 308 -9.05 -7.39 -23.71
C SER A 308 -8.82 -5.90 -23.63
N LEU A 309 -8.59 -5.32 -24.78
CA LEU A 309 -8.41 -3.91 -24.97
C LEU A 309 -9.64 -3.09 -24.70
N GLY A 310 -9.45 -2.09 -23.83
CA GLY A 310 -10.05 -0.78 -24.03
C GLY A 310 -11.55 -0.61 -23.81
N ALA A 311 -12.25 -1.61 -23.31
CA ALA A 311 -13.65 -1.43 -22.96
C ALA A 311 -13.83 -1.51 -21.43
N VAL A 312 -13.76 -0.38 -20.75
CA VAL A 312 -14.52 -0.21 -19.51
C VAL A 312 -16.00 -0.26 -19.92
N GLN A 313 -16.61 -1.42 -19.85
CA GLN A 313 -18.05 -1.52 -19.96
C GLN A 313 -18.64 -1.10 -18.62
N LEU A 314 -19.26 0.07 -18.59
CA LEU A 314 -20.24 0.43 -17.57
C LEU A 314 -21.43 -0.52 -17.74
N VAL A 315 -21.57 -1.47 -16.82
CA VAL A 315 -22.63 -2.45 -16.91
C VAL A 315 -23.68 -2.11 -15.84
N GLY A 316 -24.85 -1.72 -16.32
CA GLY A 316 -26.07 -1.70 -15.55
C GLY A 316 -26.46 -3.12 -15.05
N PRO A 317 -27.61 -3.32 -14.37
CA PRO A 317 -27.96 -4.59 -13.76
C PRO A 317 -27.96 -5.73 -14.78
N LEU A 318 -27.00 -6.66 -14.63
CA LEU A 318 -26.80 -7.78 -15.55
C LEU A 318 -27.36 -9.08 -15.04
N LYS A 319 -28.15 -9.71 -15.91
CA LYS A 319 -28.32 -11.16 -15.96
C LYS A 319 -27.35 -11.71 -17.00
N VAL A 320 -26.44 -12.61 -16.59
CA VAL A 320 -25.62 -13.41 -17.51
C VAL A 320 -25.71 -14.87 -17.07
N GLU A 321 -26.47 -15.67 -17.78
CA GLU A 321 -26.41 -17.13 -17.73
C GLU A 321 -25.41 -17.60 -18.79
N GLY A 322 -24.39 -18.38 -18.37
CA GLY A 322 -23.73 -19.34 -19.25
C GLY A 322 -22.51 -18.88 -20.04
N GLN A 323 -21.85 -17.76 -19.78
CA GLN A 323 -20.57 -17.41 -20.43
C GLN A 323 -19.38 -17.42 -19.46
N ALA A 324 -18.20 -17.85 -19.98
CA ALA A 324 -16.93 -17.75 -19.27
C ALA A 324 -16.75 -16.34 -18.71
N LEU A 325 -16.50 -16.22 -17.40
CA LEU A 325 -16.38 -14.94 -16.71
C LEU A 325 -15.28 -14.10 -17.35
N SER A 326 -15.65 -13.14 -18.17
CA SER A 326 -14.77 -12.06 -18.60
C SER A 326 -14.34 -11.23 -17.37
N SER A 327 -13.12 -10.72 -17.38
CA SER A 327 -12.64 -9.80 -16.36
C SER A 327 -13.54 -8.56 -16.28
N ARG A 328 -13.87 -8.10 -15.06
CA ARG A 328 -14.78 -6.96 -14.91
C ARG A 328 -14.35 -6.00 -13.81
N VAL A 329 -14.61 -4.73 -14.03
CA VAL A 329 -14.51 -3.68 -13.02
C VAL A 329 -15.89 -3.08 -12.82
N VAL A 330 -16.34 -3.07 -11.57
CA VAL A 330 -17.64 -2.53 -11.18
C VAL A 330 -17.41 -1.24 -10.41
N PHE A 331 -18.06 -0.16 -10.81
CA PHE A 331 -18.04 1.11 -10.09
C PHE A 331 -19.35 1.29 -9.32
N THR A 332 -19.26 1.64 -8.04
CA THR A 332 -20.40 1.94 -7.18
C THR A 332 -20.14 3.32 -6.56
N PHE A 333 -20.73 4.34 -7.14
CA PHE A 333 -20.65 5.71 -6.65
C PHE A 333 -22.03 6.19 -6.23
N ASP A 334 -22.08 7.09 -5.24
CA ASP A 334 -23.31 7.74 -4.84
C ASP A 334 -23.88 8.53 -6.04
N GLY A 335 -25.20 8.44 -6.24
CA GLY A 335 -25.87 9.05 -7.37
C GLY A 335 -26.09 10.59 -7.25
N ASP A 336 -25.35 11.23 -6.37
CA ASP A 336 -25.41 12.66 -6.09
C ASP A 336 -24.59 13.44 -7.14
N ALA A 337 -25.07 13.47 -8.38
CA ALA A 337 -24.50 14.29 -9.44
C ALA A 337 -25.35 15.54 -9.68
#